data_dade331f98d4e0f0ebba861ef87be752
#
_entry.id   dade331f98d4e0f0ebba861ef87be752
#
_cell.length_a   1.000
_cell.length_b   1.000
_cell.length_c   1.000
_cell.angle_alpha   90.00
_cell.angle_beta   90.00
_cell.angle_gamma   90.00
#
_symmetry.space_group_name_H-M   'P 1'
#
loop_
_entity.id
_entity.type
_entity.pdbx_description
1 polymer ?
#
loop_
_entity_poly.entity_id
_entity_poly.type
_entity_poly.pdbx_seq_one_letter_code
_entity_poly.pdbx_strand_id
1 'polypeptide(L)'
;MKKVILVIGFVMSLLLVQAQTRRQMGGVYCAYPFTEVETGKTLSIEKYEDEDNLLLEGYTSFYISHYGRHGSRWMPHDDRYPWVNRPFEDVSNLTPLGKKVRKILWRVWDNAQGNGGKLSKLGALQHRGIANRMYQRFPHIFATGNRVTARSSVVDRCAKSMLAFTDELHHLQPSLTMDVKTDSADMAWIAYTSPEGKALENRTKVTPKVSTDRFMHLLFKDISKIDDPMKLMGEMQAITSSIQDVGLNFKSYPKDIEEQLNALFTDEEFRAFYEANNKRMTICNGDDLYNERIPMRS
;
A
#
# COMPACT_ATOMS: atom_id res chain seq x y z
N MET A 1 41.38 -14.56 -21.74
CA MET A 1 41.09 -13.86 -20.49
C MET A 1 40.01 -12.77 -20.64
N LYS A 2 40.15 -11.79 -21.59
CA LYS A 2 39.12 -10.70 -21.74
C LYS A 2 37.68 -11.17 -21.99
N LYS A 3 37.45 -12.25 -22.76
CA LYS A 3 36.12 -12.79 -23.03
C LYS A 3 35.48 -13.48 -21.81
N VAL A 4 36.27 -14.12 -20.94
CA VAL A 4 35.79 -14.74 -19.70
C VAL A 4 35.38 -13.68 -18.68
N ILE A 5 36.13 -12.57 -18.57
CA ILE A 5 35.80 -11.46 -17.68
C ILE A 5 34.50 -10.78 -18.13
N LEU A 6 34.25 -10.66 -19.45
CA LEU A 6 33.00 -10.08 -19.97
C LEU A 6 31.78 -10.95 -19.67
N VAL A 7 31.91 -12.27 -19.75
CA VAL A 7 30.83 -13.22 -19.43
C VAL A 7 30.53 -13.22 -17.93
N ILE A 8 31.56 -13.18 -17.07
CA ILE A 8 31.38 -13.11 -15.62
C ILE A 8 30.73 -11.77 -15.23
N GLY A 9 31.14 -10.65 -15.83
CA GLY A 9 30.54 -9.34 -15.62
C GLY A 9 29.05 -9.31 -16.06
N PHE A 10 28.70 -9.95 -17.16
CA PHE A 10 27.32 -10.03 -17.64
C PHE A 10 26.46 -10.96 -16.77
N VAL A 11 27.00 -12.08 -16.29
CA VAL A 11 26.30 -12.98 -15.35
C VAL A 11 26.14 -12.32 -13.99
N MET A 12 27.12 -11.56 -13.50
CA MET A 12 26.98 -10.79 -12.25
C MET A 12 25.97 -9.64 -12.37
N SER A 13 25.89 -8.97 -13.54
CA SER A 13 24.88 -7.92 -13.74
C SER A 13 23.46 -8.49 -13.84
N LEU A 14 23.27 -9.72 -14.30
CA LEU A 14 21.99 -10.43 -14.28
C LEU A 14 21.57 -10.87 -12.86
N LEU A 15 22.51 -11.02 -11.94
CA LEU A 15 22.25 -11.38 -10.53
C LEU A 15 21.88 -10.16 -9.67
N LEU A 16 22.02 -8.94 -10.19
CA LEU A 16 21.64 -7.70 -9.50
C LEU A 16 20.19 -7.26 -9.79
N VAL A 17 19.37 -8.06 -10.47
CA VAL A 17 17.92 -7.89 -10.39
C VAL A 17 17.50 -8.27 -8.99
N GLN A 18 17.45 -7.30 -8.09
CA GLN A 18 16.93 -7.51 -6.74
C GLN A 18 15.51 -8.05 -6.87
N ALA A 19 15.31 -9.30 -6.51
CA ALA A 19 13.98 -9.88 -6.44
C ALA A 19 13.15 -9.03 -5.47
N GLN A 20 12.00 -8.57 -5.93
CA GLN A 20 11.09 -7.80 -5.08
C GLN A 20 10.79 -8.58 -3.80
N THR A 21 10.88 -7.92 -2.66
CA THR A 21 10.50 -8.50 -1.39
C THR A 21 8.99 -8.75 -1.32
N ARG A 22 8.53 -9.67 -0.47
CA ARG A 22 7.09 -9.91 -0.27
C ARG A 22 6.35 -8.63 0.17
N ARG A 23 7.00 -7.76 0.94
CA ARG A 23 6.44 -6.44 1.31
C ARG A 23 6.18 -5.58 0.08
N GLN A 24 7.12 -5.49 -0.84
CA GLN A 24 6.94 -4.75 -2.10
C GLN A 24 5.87 -5.39 -3.00
N MET A 25 5.79 -6.71 -3.04
CA MET A 25 4.75 -7.45 -3.75
C MET A 25 3.34 -7.33 -3.10
N GLY A 26 3.21 -6.68 -1.96
CA GLY A 26 1.92 -6.29 -1.37
C GLY A 26 1.10 -5.32 -2.25
N GLY A 27 1.72 -4.73 -3.29
CA GLY A 27 1.05 -3.83 -4.24
C GLY A 27 0.46 -2.61 -3.53
N VAL A 28 -0.86 -2.43 -3.60
CA VAL A 28 -1.56 -1.32 -2.93
C VAL A 28 -1.47 -1.36 -1.40
N TYR A 29 -1.04 -2.47 -0.82
CA TYR A 29 -0.77 -2.65 0.61
C TYR A 29 0.73 -2.60 0.94
N CYS A 30 1.59 -2.29 -0.03
CA CYS A 30 2.99 -1.99 0.26
C CYS A 30 3.06 -0.66 1.00
N ALA A 31 3.37 -0.71 2.29
CA ALA A 31 3.49 0.50 3.09
C ALA A 31 4.65 1.37 2.57
N TYR A 32 4.40 2.66 2.45
CA TYR A 32 5.46 3.63 2.14
C TYR A 32 6.58 3.49 3.17
N PRO A 33 7.85 3.36 2.77
CA PRO A 33 8.96 3.11 3.67
C PRO A 33 9.05 4.19 4.75
N PHE A 34 9.17 3.75 5.99
CA PHE A 34 9.57 4.59 7.10
C PHE A 34 10.32 3.72 8.10
N THR A 35 11.28 4.30 8.78
CA THR A 35 12.07 3.61 9.79
C THR A 35 11.34 3.66 11.11
N GLU A 36 11.01 2.50 11.67
CA GLU A 36 10.60 2.38 13.05
C GLU A 36 11.84 2.63 13.93
N VAL A 37 11.85 3.75 14.63
CA VAL A 37 12.81 3.93 15.72
C VAL A 37 12.26 3.20 16.93
N GLU A 38 12.97 2.18 17.36
CA GLU A 38 12.62 1.38 18.52
C GLU A 38 12.30 2.25 19.74
N THR A 39 11.18 1.88 20.38
CA THR A 39 10.82 2.22 21.76
C THR A 39 10.84 3.69 22.15
N GLY A 40 9.69 4.34 22.05
CA GLY A 40 9.39 5.60 22.75
C GLY A 40 10.06 6.85 22.19
N LYS A 41 10.71 6.75 21.05
CA LYS A 41 11.28 7.87 20.31
C LYS A 41 10.52 8.11 19.01
N THR A 42 10.46 9.36 18.61
CA THR A 42 9.88 9.87 17.38
C THR A 42 10.17 8.95 16.21
N LEU A 43 9.13 8.51 15.49
CA LEU A 43 9.28 7.75 14.26
C LEU A 43 10.11 8.58 13.28
N SER A 44 11.35 8.20 13.07
CA SER A 44 12.18 8.80 12.03
C SER A 44 11.85 8.13 10.71
N ILE A 45 11.54 8.94 9.74
CA ILE A 45 11.44 8.51 8.36
C ILE A 45 12.87 8.34 7.88
N GLU A 46 13.16 7.18 7.23
CA GLU A 46 14.47 7.01 6.60
C GLU A 46 14.83 8.29 5.86
N LYS A 47 16.03 8.81 6.11
CA LYS A 47 16.61 9.79 5.22
C LYS A 47 16.62 9.12 3.83
N TYR A 48 15.74 9.57 2.98
CA TYR A 48 15.93 9.34 1.56
C TYR A 48 17.24 10.09 1.28
N GLU A 49 18.34 9.38 1.20
CA GLU A 49 19.58 9.94 0.68
C GLU A 49 19.28 10.25 -0.77
N ASP A 50 19.07 11.50 -1.01
CA ASP A 50 18.85 12.06 -2.33
C ASP A 50 20.20 11.98 -3.07
N GLU A 51 20.43 10.84 -3.72
CA GLU A 51 21.63 10.66 -4.55
C GLU A 51 21.65 11.65 -5.73
N ASP A 52 20.49 12.21 -6.07
CA ASP A 52 20.38 13.17 -7.15
C ASP A 52 19.90 14.52 -6.61
N ASN A 53 20.82 15.46 -6.56
CA ASN A 53 20.53 16.88 -6.44
C ASN A 53 19.88 17.35 -7.78
N LEU A 54 18.59 17.00 -7.97
CA LEU A 54 17.83 17.31 -9.20
C LEU A 54 17.59 18.81 -9.42
N LEU A 55 18.12 19.66 -8.56
CA LEU A 55 18.18 21.10 -8.83
C LEU A 55 19.28 21.32 -9.87
N LEU A 56 18.87 21.63 -11.08
CA LEU A 56 19.78 22.06 -12.13
C LEU A 56 20.59 23.25 -11.62
N GLU A 57 21.91 23.21 -11.82
CA GLU A 57 22.80 24.30 -11.43
C GLU A 57 22.31 25.63 -12.04
N GLY A 58 22.18 26.65 -11.21
CA GLY A 58 21.70 27.98 -11.63
C GLY A 58 20.16 28.15 -11.57
N TYR A 59 19.41 27.15 -11.14
CA TYR A 59 17.96 27.26 -10.97
C TYR A 59 17.57 27.25 -9.49
N THR A 60 16.56 28.04 -9.13
CA THR A 60 15.98 28.08 -7.80
C THR A 60 14.48 27.68 -7.90
N SER A 61 14.05 26.69 -7.13
CA SER A 61 12.64 26.33 -7.08
C SER A 61 11.84 27.48 -6.44
N PHE A 62 10.70 27.82 -7.03
CA PHE A 62 9.82 28.91 -6.55
C PHE A 62 8.40 28.44 -6.24
N TYR A 63 8.05 27.23 -6.61
CA TYR A 63 6.72 26.65 -6.44
C TYR A 63 6.80 25.13 -6.30
N ILE A 64 5.94 24.55 -5.45
CA ILE A 64 5.74 23.11 -5.34
C ILE A 64 4.28 22.79 -5.63
N SER A 65 4.05 21.87 -6.57
CA SER A 65 2.78 21.19 -6.74
C SER A 65 2.95 19.75 -6.30
N HIS A 66 2.11 19.31 -5.36
CA HIS A 66 2.14 17.96 -4.81
C HIS A 66 0.79 17.27 -4.97
N TYR A 67 0.78 16.14 -5.65
CA TYR A 67 -0.37 15.27 -5.73
C TYR A 67 -0.05 13.95 -5.01
N GLY A 68 -0.83 13.64 -3.98
CA GLY A 68 -0.59 12.49 -3.11
C GLY A 68 -1.80 11.55 -3.04
N ARG A 69 -1.52 10.26 -2.86
CA ARG A 69 -2.53 9.28 -2.46
C ARG A 69 -2.71 9.34 -0.94
N HIS A 70 -3.87 8.93 -0.41
CA HIS A 70 -4.03 8.73 1.03
C HIS A 70 -2.95 7.77 1.59
N GLY A 71 -2.58 7.91 2.83
CA GLY A 71 -1.63 7.04 3.53
C GLY A 71 -2.15 5.62 3.75
N SER A 72 -1.35 4.80 4.40
CA SER A 72 -1.71 3.43 4.79
C SER A 72 -3.06 3.38 5.50
N ARG A 73 -3.86 2.36 5.22
CA ARG A 73 -5.23 2.22 5.70
C ARG A 73 -5.60 0.78 5.98
N TRP A 74 -6.68 0.55 6.72
CA TRP A 74 -7.34 -0.74 6.82
C TRP A 74 -7.86 -1.21 5.45
N MET A 75 -8.17 -2.50 5.33
CA MET A 75 -8.80 -3.01 4.11
C MET A 75 -10.04 -2.17 3.76
N PRO A 76 -10.43 -2.08 2.47
CA PRO A 76 -11.47 -1.13 2.03
C PRO A 76 -12.79 -1.26 2.77
N HIS A 77 -13.18 -2.49 3.11
CA HIS A 77 -14.46 -2.83 3.71
C HIS A 77 -14.27 -3.88 4.80
N ASP A 78 -15.03 -3.76 5.88
CA ASP A 78 -14.97 -4.71 7.01
C ASP A 78 -15.42 -6.12 6.62
N ASP A 79 -16.37 -6.27 5.71
CA ASP A 79 -16.95 -7.55 5.28
C ASP A 79 -15.94 -8.53 4.67
N ARG A 80 -14.80 -8.05 4.22
CA ARG A 80 -13.71 -8.89 3.69
C ARG A 80 -13.12 -9.81 4.75
N TYR A 81 -13.01 -9.37 5.99
CA TYR A 81 -12.46 -10.19 7.07
C TYR A 81 -13.40 -11.34 7.47
N PRO A 82 -14.70 -11.12 7.79
CA PRO A 82 -15.63 -12.22 8.04
C PRO A 82 -15.77 -13.17 6.87
N TRP A 83 -15.71 -12.66 5.62
CA TRP A 83 -15.73 -13.52 4.44
C TRP A 83 -14.57 -14.51 4.42
N VAL A 84 -13.35 -14.06 4.75
CA VAL A 84 -12.16 -14.93 4.88
C VAL A 84 -12.30 -15.88 6.08
N ASN A 85 -12.88 -15.42 7.18
CA ASN A 85 -13.01 -16.21 8.40
C ASN A 85 -14.04 -17.36 8.27
N ARG A 86 -15.06 -17.18 7.44
CA ARG A 86 -16.18 -18.12 7.29
C ARG A 86 -15.77 -19.58 7.02
N PRO A 87 -14.84 -19.91 6.09
CA PRO A 87 -14.41 -21.29 5.89
C PRO A 87 -13.70 -21.90 7.12
N PHE A 88 -13.19 -21.06 8.03
CA PHE A 88 -12.52 -21.50 9.25
C PHE A 88 -13.47 -21.74 10.44
N GLU A 89 -14.78 -21.51 10.27
CA GLU A 89 -15.77 -21.78 11.33
C GLU A 89 -15.98 -23.28 11.53
N ASP A 90 -15.95 -24.09 10.46
CA ASP A 90 -15.95 -25.55 10.56
C ASP A 90 -14.59 -26.09 11.05
N VAL A 91 -14.39 -26.06 12.36
CA VAL A 91 -13.15 -26.51 13.00
C VAL A 91 -12.83 -27.99 12.72
N SER A 92 -13.85 -28.80 12.38
CA SER A 92 -13.69 -30.22 12.06
C SER A 92 -12.93 -30.42 10.74
N ASN A 93 -13.12 -29.50 9.79
CA ASN A 93 -12.45 -29.48 8.49
C ASN A 93 -11.02 -28.90 8.55
N LEU A 94 -10.62 -28.29 9.65
CA LEU A 94 -9.30 -27.65 9.74
C LEU A 94 -8.18 -28.66 10.03
N THR A 95 -7.06 -28.47 9.35
CA THR A 95 -5.77 -29.09 9.72
C THR A 95 -5.24 -28.49 11.05
N PRO A 96 -4.21 -29.07 11.68
CA PRO A 96 -3.55 -28.43 12.81
C PRO A 96 -3.06 -27.01 12.52
N LEU A 97 -2.53 -26.76 11.30
CA LEU A 97 -2.12 -25.43 10.87
C LEU A 97 -3.33 -24.51 10.65
N GLY A 98 -4.40 -25.00 10.00
CA GLY A 98 -5.65 -24.25 9.82
C GLY A 98 -6.25 -23.76 11.14
N LYS A 99 -6.17 -24.58 12.23
CA LYS A 99 -6.60 -24.17 13.57
C LYS A 99 -5.74 -23.03 14.15
N LYS A 100 -4.44 -23.02 13.87
CA LYS A 100 -3.55 -21.91 14.26
C LYS A 100 -3.90 -20.65 13.48
N VAL A 101 -4.03 -20.77 12.15
CA VAL A 101 -4.38 -19.65 11.26
C VAL A 101 -5.73 -19.05 11.63
N ARG A 102 -6.73 -19.88 11.96
CA ARG A 102 -8.01 -19.42 12.49
C ARG A 102 -7.83 -18.45 13.67
N LYS A 103 -7.01 -18.81 14.67
CA LYS A 103 -6.77 -17.90 15.82
C LYS A 103 -6.14 -16.57 15.40
N ILE A 104 -5.23 -16.60 14.43
CA ILE A 104 -4.60 -15.40 13.90
C ILE A 104 -5.63 -14.52 13.20
N LEU A 105 -6.45 -15.09 12.31
CA LEU A 105 -7.48 -14.36 11.57
C LEU A 105 -8.51 -13.70 12.49
N TRP A 106 -8.90 -14.38 13.61
CA TRP A 106 -9.78 -13.77 14.63
C TRP A 106 -9.10 -12.59 15.33
N ARG A 107 -7.81 -12.71 15.72
CA ARG A 107 -7.06 -11.57 16.28
C ARG A 107 -6.99 -10.38 15.32
N VAL A 108 -6.81 -10.67 14.02
CA VAL A 108 -6.82 -9.61 12.99
C VAL A 108 -8.19 -8.96 12.91
N TRP A 109 -9.25 -9.76 12.89
CA TRP A 109 -10.63 -9.26 12.85
C TRP A 109 -11.00 -8.42 14.07
N ASP A 110 -10.68 -8.88 15.27
CA ASP A 110 -10.94 -8.14 16.52
C ASP A 110 -10.32 -6.72 16.49
N ASN A 111 -9.21 -6.57 15.77
CA ASN A 111 -8.54 -5.27 15.60
C ASN A 111 -9.10 -4.45 14.43
N ALA A 112 -9.58 -5.14 13.38
CA ALA A 112 -10.04 -4.52 12.13
C ALA A 112 -11.49 -4.06 12.19
N GLN A 113 -12.32 -4.68 13.01
CA GLN A 113 -13.76 -4.43 13.08
C GLN A 113 -14.08 -2.95 13.31
N GLY A 114 -14.94 -2.40 12.47
CA GLY A 114 -15.32 -0.98 12.49
C GLY A 114 -14.27 -0.02 11.92
N ASN A 115 -13.17 -0.54 11.34
CA ASN A 115 -12.08 0.26 10.80
C ASN A 115 -11.95 0.19 9.27
N GLY A 116 -12.84 -0.51 8.58
CA GLY A 116 -12.81 -0.64 7.12
C GLY A 116 -12.68 0.70 6.42
N GLY A 117 -11.67 0.81 5.55
CA GLY A 117 -11.37 2.01 4.77
C GLY A 117 -10.78 3.21 5.52
N LYS A 118 -10.66 3.15 6.86
CA LYS A 118 -10.10 4.25 7.67
C LYS A 118 -8.58 4.33 7.53
N LEU A 119 -8.05 5.54 7.61
CA LEU A 119 -6.61 5.79 7.69
C LEU A 119 -6.02 5.11 8.93
N SER A 120 -4.89 4.43 8.77
CA SER A 120 -4.17 3.84 9.90
C SER A 120 -3.27 4.87 10.60
N LYS A 121 -2.79 4.53 11.80
CA LYS A 121 -1.76 5.35 12.49
C LYS A 121 -0.54 5.55 11.61
N LEU A 122 -0.08 4.49 10.93
CA LEU A 122 1.02 4.56 9.99
C LEU A 122 0.72 5.54 8.85
N GLY A 123 -0.49 5.52 8.29
CA GLY A 123 -0.87 6.41 7.20
C GLY A 123 -0.76 7.88 7.55
N ALA A 124 -1.17 8.27 8.77
CA ALA A 124 -0.98 9.64 9.25
C ALA A 124 0.50 10.00 9.40
N LEU A 125 1.32 9.10 9.96
CA LEU A 125 2.76 9.30 10.12
C LEU A 125 3.49 9.43 8.79
N GLN A 126 3.09 8.66 7.77
CA GLN A 126 3.65 8.76 6.42
C GLN A 126 3.47 10.17 5.86
N HIS A 127 2.29 10.76 6.00
CA HIS A 127 2.02 12.12 5.50
C HIS A 127 2.76 13.20 6.27
N ARG A 128 2.86 13.08 7.60
CA ARG A 128 3.72 13.97 8.40
C ARG A 128 5.17 13.92 7.93
N GLY A 129 5.68 12.72 7.70
CA GLY A 129 7.03 12.57 7.23
C GLY A 129 7.29 13.09 5.83
N ILE A 130 6.32 12.97 4.92
CA ILE A 130 6.43 13.59 3.58
C ILE A 130 6.49 15.12 3.73
N ALA A 131 5.63 15.72 4.57
CA ALA A 131 5.64 17.14 4.84
C ALA A 131 6.99 17.61 5.41
N ASN A 132 7.52 16.88 6.39
CA ASN A 132 8.79 17.19 7.03
C ASN A 132 9.95 17.18 6.03
N ARG A 133 10.08 16.12 5.20
CA ARG A 133 11.12 16.05 4.16
C ARG A 133 10.97 17.16 3.12
N MET A 134 9.74 17.46 2.71
CA MET A 134 9.48 18.54 1.76
C MET A 134 9.89 19.89 2.33
N TYR A 135 9.57 20.17 3.59
CA TYR A 135 10.00 21.36 4.30
C TYR A 135 11.51 21.47 4.40
N GLN A 136 12.18 20.39 4.79
CA GLN A 136 13.65 20.37 4.91
C GLN A 136 14.36 20.58 3.57
N ARG A 137 13.80 20.05 2.49
CA ARG A 137 14.38 20.15 1.15
C ARG A 137 14.18 21.53 0.51
N PHE A 138 13.05 22.18 0.77
CA PHE A 138 12.66 23.44 0.12
C PHE A 138 12.29 24.52 1.15
N PRO A 139 13.15 24.84 2.13
CA PRO A 139 12.79 25.74 3.22
C PRO A 139 12.40 27.14 2.74
N HIS A 140 12.98 27.62 1.64
CA HIS A 140 12.67 28.92 1.07
C HIS A 140 11.26 29.02 0.50
N ILE A 141 10.65 27.90 0.03
CA ILE A 141 9.27 27.86 -0.45
C ILE A 141 8.29 27.94 0.73
N PHE A 142 8.68 27.42 1.87
CA PHE A 142 7.90 27.49 3.12
C PHE A 142 8.34 28.65 4.03
N ALA A 143 8.90 29.72 3.45
CA ALA A 143 9.30 30.89 4.21
C ALA A 143 8.09 31.61 4.81
N THR A 144 8.40 32.50 5.80
CA THR A 144 7.41 33.30 6.52
C THR A 144 6.47 34.06 5.55
N GLY A 145 5.19 33.94 5.79
CA GLY A 145 4.15 34.65 5.00
C GLY A 145 3.72 33.96 3.71
N ASN A 146 4.37 32.86 3.33
CA ASN A 146 3.93 32.10 2.16
C ASN A 146 2.62 31.33 2.41
N ARG A 147 1.93 31.02 1.33
CA ARG A 147 0.62 30.36 1.38
C ARG A 147 0.71 28.92 0.91
N VAL A 148 0.07 28.03 1.66
CA VAL A 148 -0.16 26.63 1.31
C VAL A 148 -1.64 26.44 1.02
N THR A 149 -1.97 25.98 -0.18
CA THR A 149 -3.32 25.59 -0.56
C THR A 149 -3.40 24.08 -0.65
N ALA A 150 -4.25 23.46 0.15
CA ALA A 150 -4.44 22.01 0.17
C ALA A 150 -5.92 21.65 -0.08
N ARG A 151 -6.11 20.65 -0.93
CA ARG A 151 -7.43 20.12 -1.28
C ARG A 151 -7.44 18.61 -1.17
N SER A 152 -8.51 18.02 -0.66
CA SER A 152 -8.68 16.57 -0.64
C SER A 152 -10.04 16.16 -1.17
N SER A 153 -10.15 14.90 -1.58
CA SER A 153 -11.46 14.29 -1.83
C SER A 153 -12.25 14.21 -0.52
N VAL A 154 -13.59 14.10 -0.64
CA VAL A 154 -14.51 13.99 0.51
C VAL A 154 -14.38 12.66 1.28
N VAL A 155 -13.52 11.76 0.84
CA VAL A 155 -13.29 10.48 1.51
C VAL A 155 -12.48 10.71 2.78
N ASP A 156 -13.00 10.29 3.94
CA ASP A 156 -12.43 10.55 5.28
C ASP A 156 -10.93 10.30 5.38
N ARG A 157 -10.42 9.16 4.88
CA ARG A 157 -8.99 8.86 4.89
C ARG A 157 -8.15 9.84 4.08
N CYS A 158 -8.71 10.40 2.99
CA CYS A 158 -8.01 11.39 2.17
C CYS A 158 -7.94 12.74 2.91
N ALA A 159 -9.05 13.17 3.49
CA ALA A 159 -9.10 14.37 4.31
C ALA A 159 -8.12 14.29 5.50
N LYS A 160 -8.11 13.16 6.21
CA LYS A 160 -7.18 12.92 7.33
C LYS A 160 -5.72 12.86 6.90
N SER A 161 -5.43 12.32 5.71
CA SER A 161 -4.07 12.33 5.14
C SER A 161 -3.61 13.75 4.83
N MET A 162 -4.47 14.55 4.19
CA MET A 162 -4.21 15.97 3.94
C MET A 162 -3.96 16.73 5.25
N LEU A 163 -4.83 16.55 6.25
CA LEU A 163 -4.65 17.20 7.55
C LEU A 163 -3.35 16.80 8.22
N ALA A 164 -2.98 15.50 8.22
CA ALA A 164 -1.71 15.06 8.79
C ALA A 164 -0.49 15.73 8.10
N PHE A 165 -0.57 15.96 6.80
CA PHE A 165 0.45 16.68 6.04
C PHE A 165 0.49 18.18 6.37
N THR A 166 -0.67 18.84 6.35
CA THR A 166 -0.76 20.29 6.55
C THR A 166 -0.51 20.71 7.99
N ASP A 167 -0.95 19.91 8.97
CA ASP A 167 -0.68 20.15 10.39
C ASP A 167 0.82 20.06 10.68
N GLU A 168 1.53 19.11 10.05
CA GLU A 168 2.98 19.01 10.19
C GLU A 168 3.69 20.22 9.58
N LEU A 169 3.30 20.67 8.40
CA LEU A 169 3.86 21.89 7.81
C LEU A 169 3.63 23.12 8.69
N HIS A 170 2.42 23.24 9.26
CA HIS A 170 2.10 24.35 10.16
C HIS A 170 2.87 24.26 11.47
N HIS A 171 3.11 23.04 11.98
CA HIS A 171 3.97 22.82 13.14
C HIS A 171 5.41 23.25 12.89
N LEU A 172 5.95 22.91 11.72
CA LEU A 172 7.33 23.27 11.31
C LEU A 172 7.49 24.78 11.01
N GLN A 173 6.45 25.41 10.48
CA GLN A 173 6.43 26.83 10.13
C GLN A 173 5.07 27.47 10.44
N PRO A 174 4.86 27.92 11.68
CA PRO A 174 3.56 28.46 12.14
C PRO A 174 3.08 29.73 11.42
N SER A 175 3.99 30.45 10.75
CA SER A 175 3.65 31.68 10.00
C SER A 175 3.10 31.42 8.59
N LEU A 176 3.03 30.16 8.15
CA LEU A 176 2.39 29.81 6.87
C LEU A 176 0.90 30.12 6.91
N THR A 177 0.41 30.75 5.84
CA THR A 177 -1.03 30.90 5.62
C THR A 177 -1.58 29.61 5.04
N MET A 178 -2.43 28.93 5.81
CA MET A 178 -2.99 27.62 5.43
C MET A 178 -4.41 27.79 4.87
N ASP A 179 -4.63 27.35 3.62
CA ASP A 179 -5.94 27.26 2.98
C ASP A 179 -6.27 25.78 2.71
N VAL A 180 -6.83 25.14 3.72
CA VAL A 180 -7.09 23.69 3.74
C VAL A 180 -8.59 23.44 3.61
N LYS A 181 -9.01 22.69 2.56
CA LYS A 181 -10.41 22.45 2.28
C LYS A 181 -10.68 21.04 1.76
N THR A 182 -11.80 20.50 2.19
CA THR A 182 -12.40 19.27 1.63
C THR A 182 -13.79 19.64 1.11
N ASP A 183 -13.98 19.55 -0.21
CA ASP A 183 -15.21 19.94 -0.86
C ASP A 183 -15.61 18.97 -1.97
N SER A 184 -16.89 18.70 -2.09
CA SER A 184 -17.44 17.88 -3.18
C SER A 184 -17.24 18.53 -4.55
N ALA A 185 -17.19 19.86 -4.64
CA ALA A 185 -16.92 20.57 -5.87
C ALA A 185 -15.54 20.29 -6.45
N ASP A 186 -14.55 19.96 -5.59
CA ASP A 186 -13.20 19.66 -6.02
C ASP A 186 -13.05 18.21 -6.54
N MET A 187 -14.06 17.34 -6.36
CA MET A 187 -13.99 15.92 -6.73
C MET A 187 -13.76 15.69 -8.22
N ALA A 188 -14.27 16.58 -9.07
CA ALA A 188 -14.08 16.52 -10.51
C ALA A 188 -12.59 16.63 -10.92
N TRP A 189 -11.79 17.28 -10.10
CA TRP A 189 -10.35 17.54 -10.34
C TRP A 189 -9.46 16.58 -9.58
N ILE A 190 -9.87 16.13 -8.39
CA ILE A 190 -9.03 15.35 -7.48
C ILE A 190 -9.22 13.83 -7.70
N ALA A 191 -10.44 13.39 -8.00
CA ALA A 191 -10.78 11.97 -8.02
C ALA A 191 -11.74 11.60 -9.17
N TYR A 192 -11.62 12.27 -10.28
CA TYR A 192 -12.45 11.97 -11.46
C TYR A 192 -12.11 10.57 -12.03
N THR A 193 -13.14 9.82 -12.34
CA THR A 193 -13.04 8.59 -13.13
C THR A 193 -14.05 8.68 -14.24
N SER A 194 -13.60 8.59 -15.49
CA SER A 194 -14.53 8.63 -16.63
C SER A 194 -15.49 7.43 -16.63
N PRO A 195 -16.68 7.56 -17.21
CA PRO A 195 -17.60 6.42 -17.36
C PRO A 195 -16.94 5.22 -18.07
N GLU A 196 -16.13 5.49 -19.09
CA GLU A 196 -15.38 4.48 -19.85
C GLU A 196 -14.32 3.79 -18.97
N GLY A 197 -13.57 4.57 -18.19
CA GLY A 197 -12.60 4.05 -17.23
C GLY A 197 -13.26 3.16 -16.18
N LYS A 198 -14.43 3.55 -15.67
CA LYS A 198 -15.21 2.72 -14.73
C LYS A 198 -15.74 1.45 -15.40
N ALA A 199 -16.22 1.53 -16.63
CA ALA A 199 -16.67 0.36 -17.39
C ALA A 199 -15.50 -0.61 -17.66
N LEU A 200 -14.30 -0.08 -17.99
CA LEU A 200 -13.09 -0.88 -18.17
C LEU A 200 -12.71 -1.59 -16.86
N GLU A 201 -12.70 -0.89 -15.74
CA GLU A 201 -12.39 -1.48 -14.42
C GLU A 201 -13.35 -2.63 -14.09
N ASN A 202 -14.65 -2.45 -14.33
CA ASN A 202 -15.67 -3.46 -14.04
C ASN A 202 -15.52 -4.73 -14.91
N ARG A 203 -15.11 -4.59 -16.17
CA ARG A 203 -14.95 -5.73 -17.09
C ARG A 203 -13.56 -6.37 -17.04
N THR A 204 -12.56 -5.68 -16.49
CA THR A 204 -11.19 -6.19 -16.44
C THR A 204 -11.04 -7.21 -15.34
N LYS A 205 -10.90 -8.47 -15.70
CA LYS A 205 -10.61 -9.58 -14.81
C LYS A 205 -9.24 -10.13 -15.13
N VAL A 206 -8.35 -10.17 -14.18
CA VAL A 206 -7.03 -10.81 -14.30
C VAL A 206 -6.93 -11.85 -13.20
N THR A 207 -6.85 -13.12 -13.61
CA THR A 207 -6.72 -14.25 -12.67
C THR A 207 -5.24 -14.56 -12.46
N PRO A 208 -4.78 -14.74 -11.21
CA PRO A 208 -3.44 -15.20 -10.91
C PRO A 208 -3.18 -16.57 -11.56
N LYS A 209 -1.99 -16.77 -12.12
CA LYS A 209 -1.58 -18.03 -12.77
C LYS A 209 -0.89 -18.92 -11.73
N VAL A 210 -1.67 -19.50 -10.81
CA VAL A 210 -1.16 -20.35 -9.75
C VAL A 210 -2.22 -21.37 -9.33
N SER A 211 -1.80 -22.58 -8.90
CA SER A 211 -2.70 -23.55 -8.27
C SER A 211 -2.95 -23.16 -6.81
N THR A 212 -4.17 -23.37 -6.35
CA THR A 212 -4.56 -23.17 -4.95
C THR A 212 -4.42 -24.44 -4.11
N ASP A 213 -4.18 -25.60 -4.74
CA ASP A 213 -4.27 -26.91 -4.09
C ASP A 213 -3.35 -27.03 -2.87
N ARG A 214 -2.08 -26.68 -3.05
CA ARG A 214 -1.10 -26.72 -1.95
C ARG A 214 -1.58 -25.85 -0.77
N PHE A 215 -1.96 -24.62 -1.05
CA PHE A 215 -2.38 -23.66 -0.03
C PHE A 215 -3.64 -24.14 0.70
N MET A 216 -4.63 -24.66 -0.03
CA MET A 216 -5.87 -25.16 0.57
C MET A 216 -5.60 -26.39 1.43
N HIS A 217 -4.80 -27.36 0.98
CA HIS A 217 -4.45 -28.55 1.75
C HIS A 217 -3.60 -28.26 3.00
N LEU A 218 -2.89 -27.13 3.07
CA LEU A 218 -2.24 -26.70 4.31
C LEU A 218 -3.26 -26.39 5.40
N LEU A 219 -4.43 -25.87 5.03
CA LEU A 219 -5.40 -25.29 5.97
C LEU A 219 -6.63 -26.19 6.20
N PHE A 220 -7.06 -26.90 5.18
CA PHE A 220 -8.29 -27.67 5.17
C PHE A 220 -8.04 -29.17 4.86
N LYS A 221 -8.80 -30.05 5.49
CA LYS A 221 -8.76 -31.50 5.23
C LYS A 221 -9.53 -31.87 3.97
N ASP A 222 -10.69 -31.25 3.79
CA ASP A 222 -11.57 -31.42 2.65
C ASP A 222 -11.73 -30.06 1.94
N ILE A 223 -11.03 -29.90 0.84
CA ILE A 223 -11.02 -28.66 0.06
C ILE A 223 -12.26 -28.50 -0.82
N SER A 224 -13.05 -29.57 -1.03
CA SER A 224 -14.28 -29.50 -1.80
C SER A 224 -15.37 -28.66 -1.11
N LYS A 225 -15.22 -28.39 0.19
CA LYS A 225 -16.09 -27.52 0.98
C LYS A 225 -15.75 -26.03 0.85
N ILE A 226 -14.74 -25.68 0.07
CA ILE A 226 -14.33 -24.27 -0.13
C ILE A 226 -14.92 -23.77 -1.44
N ASP A 227 -15.88 -22.86 -1.35
CA ASP A 227 -16.64 -22.35 -2.50
C ASP A 227 -15.76 -21.68 -3.57
N ASP A 228 -14.79 -20.86 -3.16
CA ASP A 228 -13.89 -20.14 -4.08
C ASP A 228 -12.46 -20.14 -3.52
N PRO A 229 -11.67 -21.19 -3.79
CA PRO A 229 -10.30 -21.31 -3.31
C PRO A 229 -9.38 -20.17 -3.78
N MET A 230 -9.53 -19.74 -5.05
CA MET A 230 -8.69 -18.67 -5.62
C MET A 230 -8.96 -17.33 -4.93
N LYS A 231 -10.22 -16.99 -4.72
CA LYS A 231 -10.61 -15.78 -4.00
C LYS A 231 -10.16 -15.84 -2.54
N LEU A 232 -10.33 -16.99 -1.86
CA LEU A 232 -9.91 -17.16 -0.47
C LEU A 232 -8.39 -16.94 -0.33
N MET A 233 -7.60 -17.54 -1.20
CA MET A 233 -6.14 -17.38 -1.20
C MET A 233 -5.74 -15.93 -1.47
N GLY A 234 -6.39 -15.25 -2.43
CA GLY A 234 -6.14 -13.84 -2.75
C GLY A 234 -6.53 -12.88 -1.63
N GLU A 235 -7.66 -13.11 -0.96
CA GLU A 235 -8.07 -12.31 0.19
C GLU A 235 -7.16 -12.54 1.40
N MET A 236 -6.70 -13.76 1.63
CA MET A 236 -5.70 -14.05 2.65
C MET A 236 -4.34 -13.39 2.35
N GLN A 237 -3.92 -13.36 1.07
CA GLN A 237 -2.73 -12.63 0.66
C GLN A 237 -2.89 -11.12 0.90
N ALA A 238 -4.05 -10.55 0.61
CA ALA A 238 -4.35 -9.15 0.86
C ALA A 238 -4.33 -8.82 2.36
N ILE A 239 -4.93 -9.67 3.22
CA ILE A 239 -4.88 -9.51 4.68
C ILE A 239 -3.43 -9.58 5.16
N THR A 240 -2.65 -10.57 4.71
CA THR A 240 -1.24 -10.73 5.06
C THR A 240 -0.46 -9.46 4.72
N SER A 241 -0.60 -8.96 3.50
CA SER A 241 0.08 -7.74 3.05
C SER A 241 -0.36 -6.50 3.83
N SER A 242 -1.63 -6.43 4.25
CA SER A 242 -2.16 -5.27 4.97
C SER A 242 -1.63 -5.13 6.40
N ILE A 243 -1.02 -6.16 6.98
CA ILE A 243 -0.45 -6.08 8.35
C ILE A 243 0.60 -4.98 8.44
N GLN A 244 1.42 -4.78 7.41
CA GLN A 244 2.38 -3.68 7.38
C GLN A 244 1.72 -2.29 7.43
N ASP A 245 0.49 -2.16 6.90
CA ASP A 245 -0.27 -0.89 6.90
C ASP A 245 -0.90 -0.57 8.25
N VAL A 246 -1.31 -1.60 8.99
CA VAL A 246 -2.12 -1.46 10.20
C VAL A 246 -1.42 -1.93 11.48
N GLY A 247 -0.20 -2.46 11.38
CA GLY A 247 0.52 -3.03 12.51
C GLY A 247 0.64 -2.12 13.71
N LEU A 248 0.81 -0.80 13.49
CA LEU A 248 0.86 0.21 14.56
C LEU A 248 -0.48 0.48 15.26
N ASN A 249 -1.58 -0.02 14.74
CA ASN A 249 -2.89 0.07 15.37
C ASN A 249 -3.12 -1.03 16.41
N PHE A 250 -2.32 -2.11 16.37
CA PHE A 250 -2.35 -3.15 17.39
C PHE A 250 -1.74 -2.61 18.70
N LYS A 251 -2.09 -3.24 19.82
CA LYS A 251 -1.52 -2.90 21.13
C LYS A 251 0.01 -3.07 21.15
N SER A 252 0.52 -4.06 20.44
CA SER A 252 1.93 -4.26 20.10
C SER A 252 2.02 -4.68 18.64
N TYR A 253 3.10 -4.29 17.92
CA TYR A 253 3.24 -4.67 16.51
C TYR A 253 3.21 -6.20 16.35
N PRO A 254 2.33 -6.75 15.51
CA PRO A 254 2.07 -8.18 15.45
C PRO A 254 3.04 -8.91 14.51
N LYS A 255 4.36 -8.86 14.80
CA LYS A 255 5.38 -9.59 14.02
C LYS A 255 5.07 -11.07 13.87
N ASP A 256 4.57 -11.68 14.93
CA ASP A 256 4.14 -13.08 14.95
C ASP A 256 3.01 -13.38 13.96
N ILE A 257 2.10 -12.44 13.77
CA ILE A 257 1.02 -12.54 12.78
C ILE A 257 1.58 -12.41 11.36
N GLU A 258 2.38 -11.38 11.13
CA GLU A 258 2.98 -11.12 9.81
C GLU A 258 3.82 -12.30 9.35
N GLU A 259 4.70 -12.84 10.20
CA GLU A 259 5.55 -13.99 9.90
C GLU A 259 4.75 -15.27 9.62
N GLN A 260 3.77 -15.59 10.48
CA GLN A 260 2.99 -16.81 10.33
C GLN A 260 2.08 -16.79 9.10
N LEU A 261 1.47 -15.65 8.77
CA LEU A 261 0.66 -15.50 7.56
C LEU A 261 1.52 -15.52 6.30
N ASN A 262 2.68 -14.85 6.30
CA ASN A 262 3.62 -14.90 5.18
C ASN A 262 4.14 -16.32 4.92
N ALA A 263 4.36 -17.12 5.95
CA ALA A 263 4.84 -18.49 5.83
C ALA A 263 3.83 -19.45 5.16
N LEU A 264 2.56 -19.06 5.01
CA LEU A 264 1.58 -19.85 4.29
C LEU A 264 1.82 -19.89 2.79
N PHE A 265 2.45 -18.86 2.24
CA PHE A 265 2.66 -18.68 0.81
C PHE A 265 4.08 -19.06 0.39
N THR A 266 4.21 -19.64 -0.80
CA THR A 266 5.49 -19.65 -1.52
C THR A 266 5.72 -18.27 -2.17
N ASP A 267 6.96 -17.99 -2.60
CA ASP A 267 7.28 -16.76 -3.33
C ASP A 267 6.58 -16.71 -4.69
N GLU A 268 6.43 -17.87 -5.33
CA GLU A 268 5.72 -18.00 -6.61
C GLU A 268 4.22 -17.65 -6.44
N GLU A 269 3.57 -18.20 -5.42
CA GLU A 269 2.18 -17.91 -5.12
C GLU A 269 1.96 -16.42 -4.82
N PHE A 270 2.81 -15.84 -3.97
CA PHE A 270 2.72 -14.43 -3.62
C PHE A 270 2.92 -13.53 -4.84
N ARG A 271 3.90 -13.86 -5.67
CA ARG A 271 4.20 -13.16 -6.93
C ARG A 271 3.06 -13.26 -7.94
N ALA A 272 2.43 -14.41 -8.10
CA ALA A 272 1.32 -14.58 -9.03
C ALA A 272 0.15 -13.63 -8.74
N PHE A 273 -0.21 -13.42 -7.48
CA PHE A 273 -1.23 -12.44 -7.09
C PHE A 273 -0.77 -11.00 -7.33
N TYR A 274 0.50 -10.69 -7.01
CA TYR A 274 1.08 -9.38 -7.28
C TYR A 274 1.03 -9.04 -8.78
N GLU A 275 1.49 -9.94 -9.65
CA GLU A 275 1.52 -9.74 -11.10
C GLU A 275 0.11 -9.58 -11.68
N ALA A 276 -0.85 -10.37 -11.20
CA ALA A 276 -2.26 -10.24 -11.62
C ALA A 276 -2.84 -8.87 -11.23
N ASN A 277 -2.61 -8.43 -10.00
CA ASN A 277 -3.04 -7.11 -9.52
C ASN A 277 -2.34 -5.99 -10.28
N ASN A 278 -1.03 -6.08 -10.48
CA ASN A 278 -0.25 -5.10 -11.21
C ASN A 278 -0.74 -4.96 -12.65
N LYS A 279 -0.91 -6.08 -13.35
CA LYS A 279 -1.48 -6.09 -14.70
C LYS A 279 -2.87 -5.47 -14.76
N ARG A 280 -3.76 -5.80 -13.80
CA ARG A 280 -5.09 -5.19 -13.72
C ARG A 280 -4.99 -3.67 -13.53
N MET A 281 -4.13 -3.21 -12.62
CA MET A 281 -3.95 -1.78 -12.35
C MET A 281 -3.38 -1.05 -13.57
N THR A 282 -2.43 -1.64 -14.28
CA THR A 282 -1.87 -1.10 -15.52
C THR A 282 -2.97 -0.92 -16.59
N ILE A 283 -3.76 -1.97 -16.84
CA ILE A 283 -4.87 -1.91 -17.80
C ILE A 283 -5.89 -0.85 -17.42
N CYS A 284 -6.25 -0.75 -16.13
CA CYS A 284 -7.32 0.14 -15.66
C CYS A 284 -6.89 1.60 -15.53
N ASN A 285 -5.58 1.89 -15.41
CA ASN A 285 -5.07 3.25 -15.15
C ASN A 285 -4.28 3.86 -16.33
N GLY A 286 -4.38 3.28 -17.50
CA GLY A 286 -3.96 3.95 -18.72
C GLY A 286 -2.55 3.65 -19.19
N ASP A 287 -2.18 2.38 -19.26
CA ASP A 287 -1.07 1.99 -20.13
C ASP A 287 -1.54 2.08 -21.60
N ASP A 288 -0.91 2.94 -22.40
CA ASP A 288 -1.25 3.21 -23.79
C ASP A 288 -1.25 1.94 -24.66
N LEU A 289 -0.44 0.94 -24.32
CA LEU A 289 -0.40 -0.36 -25.00
C LEU A 289 -1.71 -1.17 -24.84
N TYR A 290 -2.50 -0.88 -23.80
CA TYR A 290 -3.74 -1.60 -23.51
C TYR A 290 -5.00 -0.73 -23.62
N ASN A 291 -4.84 0.60 -23.68
CA ASN A 291 -5.92 1.57 -23.56
C ASN A 291 -5.83 2.70 -24.61
N GLU A 292 -5.58 2.37 -25.85
CA GLU A 292 -5.33 3.31 -26.96
C GLU A 292 -6.29 4.51 -27.06
N ARG A 293 -7.35 4.62 -26.26
CA ARG A 293 -8.37 5.67 -26.37
C ARG A 293 -9.08 6.04 -25.07
N ILE A 294 -8.55 5.66 -23.89
CA ILE A 294 -9.20 5.98 -22.62
C ILE A 294 -8.37 7.01 -21.89
N PRO A 295 -8.94 8.17 -21.51
CA PRO A 295 -8.23 9.19 -20.73
C PRO A 295 -7.73 8.59 -19.41
N MET A 296 -6.47 8.86 -19.09
CA MET A 296 -5.89 8.47 -17.81
C MET A 296 -6.74 9.00 -16.64
N ARG A 297 -6.77 8.25 -15.56
CA ARG A 297 -7.27 8.76 -14.29
C ARG A 297 -6.37 9.92 -13.84
N SER A 298 -6.92 11.08 -13.73
CA SER A 298 -6.29 12.24 -13.08
C SER A 298 -6.31 12.10 -11.56
#